data_ed2fe002427c86735a84bcb4de26ece1
#
_entry.id   ed2fe002427c86735a84bcb4de26ece1
#
_cell.length_a   1.000
_cell.length_b   1.000
_cell.length_c   1.000
_cell.angle_alpha   90.00
_cell.angle_beta   90.00
_cell.angle_gamma   90.00
#
_symmetry.space_group_name_H-M   'P 1'
#
loop_
_entity.id
_entity.type
_entity.pdbx_description
1 polymer ?
#
loop_
_entity_poly.entity_id
_entity_poly.type
_entity_poly.pdbx_seq_one_letter_code
_entity_poly.pdbx_strand_id
1 'polypeptide(L)'
;VASFKGLRTALPRHNASSGKLDTMETLVNNCRTERMGAEPWKWSKGKMTAMTSLISLQSRGMPMNVKVDGNVAGAYKMGEELYYTRVGQLEMSCANCHEDNYGNMIRADHLSQGQINGFPTYRLKNAKMNSIHGRFKGCMKNIRATPYKEGSEEFRALELYVASRGNGLSVESPSVRN
;
A
#
# COMPACT_ATOMS: atom_id res chain seq x y z
N VAL A 1 -2.22 21.13 -7.61
CA VAL A 1 -2.27 19.84 -8.34
C VAL A 1 -0.90 19.50 -8.93
N ALA A 2 -0.21 20.46 -9.56
CA ALA A 2 1.14 20.26 -10.12
C ALA A 2 2.17 19.73 -9.11
N SER A 3 2.04 20.11 -7.82
CA SER A 3 2.90 19.64 -6.72
C SER A 3 2.75 18.15 -6.38
N PHE A 4 1.72 17.48 -6.88
CA PHE A 4 1.49 16.04 -6.64
C PHE A 4 2.14 15.14 -7.68
N LYS A 5 2.61 15.73 -8.81
CA LYS A 5 3.26 14.96 -9.87
C LYS A 5 4.50 14.23 -9.35
N GLY A 6 4.57 12.93 -9.57
CA GLY A 6 5.65 12.07 -9.11
C GLY A 6 5.57 11.65 -7.65
N LEU A 7 4.67 12.19 -6.84
CA LEU A 7 4.61 11.86 -5.41
C LEU A 7 4.36 10.37 -5.16
N ARG A 8 3.45 9.75 -5.93
CA ARG A 8 3.13 8.32 -5.78
C ARG A 8 4.34 7.41 -6.06
N THR A 9 5.23 7.81 -6.96
CA THR A 9 6.35 6.95 -7.40
C THR A 9 7.38 6.69 -6.29
N ALA A 10 7.50 7.58 -5.31
CA ALA A 10 8.52 7.56 -4.26
C ALA A 10 7.99 7.24 -2.85
N LEU A 11 6.77 6.76 -2.75
CA LEU A 11 6.13 6.41 -1.47
C LEU A 11 5.97 4.89 -1.32
N PRO A 12 6.16 4.36 -0.08
CA PRO A 12 6.53 5.05 1.19
C PRO A 12 7.97 5.57 1.21
N ARG A 13 8.22 6.59 2.04
CA ARG A 13 9.55 7.17 2.23
C ARG A 13 9.83 7.57 3.67
N HIS A 14 11.11 7.71 4.04
CA HIS A 14 11.51 8.20 5.35
C HIS A 14 11.06 9.64 5.57
N ASN A 15 10.52 9.91 6.74
CA ASN A 15 10.24 11.26 7.24
C ASN A 15 11.28 11.62 8.29
N ALA A 16 12.17 12.54 7.96
CA ALA A 16 13.28 12.93 8.83
C ALA A 16 12.82 13.59 10.15
N SER A 17 11.66 14.24 10.16
CA SER A 17 11.14 14.91 11.36
C SER A 17 10.54 13.92 12.38
N SER A 18 9.93 12.85 11.92
CA SER A 18 9.29 11.85 12.80
C SER A 18 10.08 10.56 12.97
N GLY A 19 11.11 10.32 12.15
CA GLY A 19 11.85 9.07 12.07
C GLY A 19 11.04 7.89 11.52
N LYS A 20 9.82 8.12 11.03
CA LYS A 20 8.89 7.07 10.57
C LYS A 20 8.75 7.07 9.06
N LEU A 21 8.08 6.05 8.52
CA LEU A 21 7.69 6.04 7.12
C LEU A 21 6.45 6.91 6.89
N ASP A 22 6.53 7.80 5.91
CA ASP A 22 5.36 8.44 5.32
C ASP A 22 4.81 7.59 4.18
N THR A 23 3.53 7.30 4.26
CA THR A 23 2.69 6.84 3.15
C THR A 23 1.89 8.02 2.60
N MET A 24 1.12 7.81 1.56
CA MET A 24 0.27 8.88 1.02
C MET A 24 -0.78 9.34 2.04
N GLU A 25 -1.35 8.41 2.81
CA GLU A 25 -2.33 8.68 3.84
C GLU A 25 -1.75 9.48 5.00
N THR A 26 -0.49 9.20 5.42
CA THR A 26 0.19 10.02 6.44
C THR A 26 0.39 11.44 5.96
N LEU A 27 0.84 11.64 4.73
CA LEU A 27 1.04 12.99 4.15
C LEU A 27 -0.26 13.79 4.10
N VAL A 28 -1.37 13.15 3.70
CA VAL A 28 -2.70 13.80 3.69
C VAL A 28 -3.11 14.18 5.10
N ASN A 29 -2.98 13.28 6.08
CA ASN A 29 -3.39 13.56 7.45
C ASN A 29 -2.49 14.57 8.13
N ASN A 30 -1.16 14.55 7.92
CA ASN A 30 -0.26 15.57 8.44
C ASN A 30 -0.63 16.97 7.89
N CYS A 31 -0.92 17.07 6.59
CA CYS A 31 -1.39 18.34 6.02
C CYS A 31 -2.69 18.80 6.67
N ARG A 32 -3.64 17.89 6.92
CA ARG A 32 -4.92 18.22 7.56
C ARG A 32 -4.74 18.69 9.01
N THR A 33 -3.97 17.97 9.80
CA THR A 33 -3.82 18.28 11.23
C THR A 33 -2.89 19.45 11.47
N GLU A 34 -1.74 19.50 10.83
CA GLU A 34 -0.69 20.47 11.12
C GLU A 34 -0.88 21.81 10.41
N ARG A 35 -1.50 21.81 9.21
CA ARG A 35 -1.63 23.02 8.39
C ARG A 35 -3.06 23.54 8.31
N MET A 36 -4.06 22.65 8.38
CA MET A 36 -5.46 23.03 8.25
C MET A 36 -6.19 23.05 9.60
N GLY A 37 -5.58 22.59 10.70
CA GLY A 37 -6.24 22.47 11.99
C GLY A 37 -7.49 21.56 11.97
N ALA A 38 -7.51 20.59 11.06
CA ALA A 38 -8.67 19.75 10.82
C ALA A 38 -8.43 18.32 11.31
N GLU A 39 -9.48 17.63 11.72
CA GLU A 39 -9.42 16.24 12.17
C GLU A 39 -8.86 15.31 11.10
N PRO A 40 -8.03 14.31 11.48
CA PRO A 40 -7.49 13.34 10.54
C PRO A 40 -8.60 12.46 9.95
N TRP A 41 -8.47 12.09 8.70
CA TRP A 41 -9.37 11.13 8.08
C TRP A 41 -9.01 9.69 8.43
N LYS A 42 -10.04 8.85 8.55
CA LYS A 42 -9.85 7.40 8.68
C LYS A 42 -9.11 6.84 7.45
N TRP A 43 -8.12 6.00 7.68
CA TRP A 43 -7.12 5.55 6.71
C TRP A 43 -7.70 4.99 5.40
N SER A 44 -8.61 4.03 5.49
CA SER A 44 -9.17 3.33 4.31
C SER A 44 -10.63 3.72 4.04
N LYS A 45 -11.03 4.98 4.27
CA LYS A 45 -12.42 5.42 4.09
C LYS A 45 -12.55 6.51 3.02
N GLY A 46 -13.70 6.54 2.38
CA GLY A 46 -14.13 7.37 1.28
C GLY A 46 -13.30 8.62 0.96
N LYS A 47 -13.27 9.62 1.85
CA LYS A 47 -12.51 10.86 1.62
C LYS A 47 -11.01 10.64 1.46
N MET A 48 -10.41 9.75 2.28
CA MET A 48 -8.99 9.43 2.18
C MET A 48 -8.68 8.70 0.88
N THR A 49 -9.45 7.66 0.53
CA THR A 49 -9.22 6.93 -0.71
C THR A 49 -9.47 7.78 -1.96
N ALA A 50 -10.43 8.71 -1.92
CA ALA A 50 -10.64 9.66 -3.01
C ALA A 50 -9.44 10.61 -3.19
N MET A 51 -8.92 11.18 -2.09
CA MET A 51 -7.77 12.09 -2.13
C MET A 51 -6.50 11.36 -2.59
N THR A 52 -6.21 10.19 -2.04
CA THR A 52 -5.03 9.40 -2.45
C THR A 52 -5.13 8.94 -3.91
N SER A 53 -6.34 8.66 -4.42
CA SER A 53 -6.57 8.39 -5.84
C SER A 53 -6.28 9.60 -6.73
N LEU A 54 -6.76 10.79 -6.33
CA LEU A 54 -6.48 12.04 -7.04
C LEU A 54 -4.98 12.34 -7.10
N ILE A 55 -4.27 12.17 -5.99
CA ILE A 55 -2.81 12.37 -5.91
C ILE A 55 -2.10 11.34 -6.80
N SER A 56 -2.47 10.06 -6.72
CA SER A 56 -1.86 9.00 -7.51
C SER A 56 -2.06 9.20 -9.01
N LEU A 57 -3.23 9.68 -9.42
CA LEU A 57 -3.54 9.99 -10.83
C LEU A 57 -2.54 10.98 -11.44
N GLN A 58 -2.01 11.92 -10.65
CA GLN A 58 -1.00 12.88 -11.12
C GLN A 58 0.36 12.24 -11.46
N SER A 59 0.57 11.00 -11.00
CA SER A 59 1.79 10.23 -11.28
C SER A 59 1.56 9.09 -12.27
N ARG A 60 0.35 8.97 -12.83
CA ARG A 60 -0.02 7.87 -13.74
C ARG A 60 0.93 7.81 -14.95
N GLY A 61 1.41 6.61 -15.26
CA GLY A 61 2.37 6.37 -16.34
C GLY A 61 3.84 6.59 -15.93
N MET A 62 4.11 7.24 -14.80
CA MET A 62 5.49 7.40 -14.31
C MET A 62 6.00 6.12 -13.65
N PRO A 63 7.29 5.78 -13.78
CA PRO A 63 7.84 4.58 -13.16
C PRO A 63 7.89 4.71 -11.63
N MET A 64 7.52 3.64 -10.92
CA MET A 64 7.75 3.51 -9.48
C MET A 64 9.26 3.53 -9.19
N ASN A 65 9.67 4.24 -8.16
CA ASN A 65 11.05 4.38 -7.74
C ASN A 65 11.13 4.59 -6.22
N VAL A 66 10.82 3.55 -5.48
CA VAL A 66 10.82 3.56 -4.01
C VAL A 66 12.22 3.19 -3.51
N LYS A 67 12.79 4.00 -2.62
CA LYS A 67 14.07 3.72 -1.99
C LYS A 67 13.93 2.62 -0.93
N VAL A 68 14.96 1.76 -0.84
CA VAL A 68 15.00 0.61 0.07
C VAL A 68 16.24 0.61 0.99
N ASP A 69 17.13 1.57 0.80
CA ASP A 69 18.41 1.71 1.50
C ASP A 69 18.42 2.89 2.48
N GLY A 70 19.56 3.10 3.14
CA GLY A 70 19.76 4.19 4.08
C GLY A 70 18.76 4.14 5.25
N ASN A 71 18.08 5.26 5.50
CA ASN A 71 17.16 5.41 6.64
C ASN A 71 15.89 4.53 6.57
N VAL A 72 15.63 3.88 5.45
CA VAL A 72 14.46 2.97 5.30
C VAL A 72 14.85 1.48 5.34
N ALA A 73 16.15 1.15 5.36
CA ALA A 73 16.63 -0.23 5.27
C ALA A 73 16.06 -1.15 6.37
N GLY A 74 15.97 -0.66 7.61
CA GLY A 74 15.36 -1.42 8.72
C GLY A 74 13.88 -1.70 8.49
N ALA A 75 13.13 -0.69 8.05
CA ALA A 75 11.72 -0.85 7.74
C ALA A 75 11.51 -1.75 6.48
N TYR A 76 12.39 -1.65 5.50
CA TYR A 76 12.37 -2.54 4.33
C TYR A 76 12.55 -4.01 4.75
N LYS A 77 13.56 -4.31 5.58
CA LYS A 77 13.81 -5.66 6.10
C LYS A 77 12.62 -6.18 6.91
N MET A 78 12.04 -5.36 7.80
CA MET A 78 10.82 -5.71 8.52
C MET A 78 9.66 -6.04 7.58
N GLY A 79 9.47 -5.25 6.52
CA GLY A 79 8.43 -5.50 5.52
C GLY A 79 8.65 -6.79 4.74
N GLU A 80 9.91 -7.11 4.41
CA GLU A 80 10.30 -8.37 3.81
C GLU A 80 10.00 -9.56 4.73
N GLU A 81 10.42 -9.50 5.99
CA GLU A 81 10.12 -10.53 6.98
C GLU A 81 8.61 -10.78 7.12
N LEU A 82 7.82 -9.71 7.21
CA LEU A 82 6.35 -9.82 7.27
C LEU A 82 5.76 -10.45 6.00
N TYR A 83 6.33 -10.19 4.84
CA TYR A 83 5.85 -10.74 3.57
C TYR A 83 6.05 -12.26 3.47
N TYR A 84 7.14 -12.79 4.03
CA TYR A 84 7.46 -14.22 4.01
C TYR A 84 7.00 -14.97 5.26
N THR A 85 6.67 -14.28 6.35
CA THR A 85 6.24 -14.93 7.59
C THR A 85 4.84 -15.54 7.44
N ARG A 86 4.74 -16.83 7.73
CA ARG A 86 3.46 -17.55 7.76
C ARG A 86 2.69 -17.18 9.00
N VAL A 87 1.42 -16.83 8.84
CA VAL A 87 0.53 -16.39 9.91
C VAL A 87 -0.88 -16.93 9.74
N GLY A 88 -1.67 -16.82 10.81
CA GLY A 88 -3.07 -17.24 10.82
C GLY A 88 -3.25 -18.74 10.90
N GLN A 89 -4.52 -19.17 11.00
CA GLN A 89 -4.86 -20.60 11.14
C GLN A 89 -4.52 -21.42 9.89
N LEU A 90 -4.36 -20.76 8.73
CA LEU A 90 -3.99 -21.44 7.49
C LEU A 90 -2.46 -21.45 7.25
N GLU A 91 -1.68 -20.90 8.19
CA GLU A 91 -0.21 -20.85 8.10
C GLU A 91 0.32 -20.40 6.73
N MET A 92 -0.24 -19.31 6.20
CA MET A 92 0.13 -18.77 4.90
C MET A 92 0.81 -17.41 5.03
N SER A 93 1.70 -17.13 4.11
CA SER A 93 2.36 -15.84 3.94
C SER A 93 1.85 -15.13 2.67
N CYS A 94 2.27 -13.87 2.47
CA CYS A 94 2.00 -13.16 1.23
C CYS A 94 2.66 -13.88 0.03
N ALA A 95 3.89 -14.38 0.20
CA ALA A 95 4.64 -15.10 -0.81
C ALA A 95 3.90 -16.33 -1.32
N ASN A 96 3.25 -17.10 -0.44
CA ASN A 96 2.53 -18.31 -0.87
C ASN A 96 1.43 -18.01 -1.92
N CYS A 97 0.78 -16.83 -1.85
CA CYS A 97 -0.18 -16.44 -2.87
C CYS A 97 0.47 -15.73 -4.07
N HIS A 98 1.42 -14.82 -3.80
CA HIS A 98 1.91 -13.87 -4.79
C HIS A 98 3.20 -14.29 -5.50
N GLU A 99 3.86 -15.35 -5.03
CA GLU A 99 5.04 -15.96 -5.65
C GLU A 99 4.76 -17.42 -6.03
N ASP A 100 4.49 -18.29 -5.03
CA ASP A 100 4.35 -19.73 -5.26
C ASP A 100 3.12 -20.06 -6.12
N ASN A 101 2.04 -19.27 -5.99
CA ASN A 101 0.76 -19.47 -6.68
C ASN A 101 0.41 -18.31 -7.64
N TYR A 102 1.39 -17.49 -8.02
CA TYR A 102 1.18 -16.46 -9.03
C TYR A 102 0.63 -17.07 -10.32
N GLY A 103 -0.34 -16.42 -10.93
CA GLY A 103 -0.98 -16.88 -12.15
C GLY A 103 -2.17 -17.83 -11.95
N ASN A 104 -2.32 -18.40 -10.77
CA ASN A 104 -3.46 -19.26 -10.44
C ASN A 104 -4.71 -18.45 -10.07
N MET A 105 -5.86 -19.09 -10.14
CA MET A 105 -7.12 -18.51 -9.70
C MET A 105 -7.41 -18.85 -8.26
N ILE A 106 -7.86 -17.85 -7.48
CA ILE A 106 -8.48 -18.06 -6.18
C ILE A 106 -9.92 -17.55 -6.26
N ARG A 107 -10.88 -18.45 -6.33
CA ARG A 107 -12.28 -18.13 -6.67
C ARG A 107 -12.32 -17.43 -8.05
N ALA A 108 -12.89 -16.22 -8.13
CA ALA A 108 -12.92 -15.41 -9.34
C ALA A 108 -11.75 -14.40 -9.45
N ASP A 109 -10.85 -14.39 -8.47
CA ASP A 109 -9.71 -13.46 -8.44
C ASP A 109 -8.45 -14.16 -8.98
N HIS A 110 -7.78 -13.54 -9.93
CA HIS A 110 -6.47 -13.99 -10.41
C HIS A 110 -5.38 -13.53 -9.43
N LEU A 111 -4.51 -14.45 -8.99
CA LEU A 111 -3.39 -14.15 -8.11
C LEU A 111 -2.31 -13.40 -8.90
N SER A 112 -2.13 -12.11 -8.58
CA SER A 112 -1.07 -11.28 -9.15
C SER A 112 0.26 -11.48 -8.42
N GLN A 113 1.34 -10.90 -8.96
CA GLN A 113 2.67 -10.88 -8.31
C GLN A 113 2.74 -9.98 -7.06
N GLY A 114 1.64 -9.38 -6.65
CA GLY A 114 1.56 -8.58 -5.41
C GLY A 114 2.06 -7.15 -5.50
N GLN A 115 2.44 -6.64 -6.70
CA GLN A 115 2.82 -5.24 -6.86
C GLN A 115 1.64 -4.30 -6.58
N ILE A 116 1.98 -3.08 -6.11
CA ILE A 116 0.97 -2.11 -5.67
C ILE A 116 0.96 -0.80 -6.48
N ASN A 117 1.57 -0.79 -7.65
CA ASN A 117 1.57 0.33 -8.57
C ASN A 117 0.16 0.76 -9.04
N GLY A 118 -0.84 -0.12 -8.93
CA GLY A 118 -2.25 0.14 -9.23
C GLY A 118 -3.08 0.68 -8.05
N PHE A 119 -2.52 0.78 -6.83
CA PHE A 119 -3.27 1.26 -5.65
C PHE A 119 -3.18 2.77 -5.45
N PRO A 120 -4.29 3.42 -4.98
CA PRO A 120 -5.62 2.87 -4.70
C PRO A 120 -6.30 2.26 -5.91
N THR A 121 -7.12 1.22 -5.69
CA THR A 121 -7.80 0.49 -6.76
C THR A 121 -9.30 0.41 -6.52
N TYR A 122 -10.09 0.55 -7.60
CA TYR A 122 -11.52 0.29 -7.56
C TYR A 122 -11.76 -1.22 -7.67
N ARG A 123 -12.50 -1.78 -6.72
CA ARG A 123 -12.87 -3.20 -6.76
C ARG A 123 -14.31 -3.38 -7.17
N LEU A 124 -14.53 -4.13 -8.24
CA LEU A 124 -15.86 -4.45 -8.76
C LEU A 124 -16.69 -5.20 -7.71
N LYS A 125 -16.08 -6.14 -7.00
CA LYS A 125 -16.74 -6.95 -5.98
C LYS A 125 -17.44 -6.14 -4.86
N ASN A 126 -16.91 -5.00 -4.47
CA ASN A 126 -17.47 -4.17 -3.40
C ASN A 126 -17.87 -2.77 -3.85
N ALA A 127 -17.72 -2.46 -5.15
CA ALA A 127 -18.03 -1.18 -5.78
C ALA A 127 -17.42 0.04 -5.07
N LYS A 128 -16.15 -0.07 -4.60
CA LYS A 128 -15.47 0.96 -3.82
C LYS A 128 -13.99 1.06 -4.17
N MET A 129 -13.45 2.27 -3.95
CA MET A 129 -12.00 2.47 -3.91
C MET A 129 -11.42 1.82 -2.65
N ASN A 130 -10.35 1.06 -2.82
CA ASN A 130 -9.67 0.34 -1.75
C ASN A 130 -8.21 0.81 -1.64
N SER A 131 -7.77 1.09 -0.40
CA SER A 131 -6.38 1.37 -0.08
C SER A 131 -5.59 0.06 0.02
N ILE A 132 -4.25 0.18 -0.01
CA ILE A 132 -3.38 -0.99 0.15
C ILE A 132 -3.49 -1.60 1.56
N HIS A 133 -3.56 -0.79 2.62
CA HIS A 133 -3.74 -1.31 3.98
C HIS A 133 -5.09 -2.02 4.15
N GLY A 134 -6.14 -1.52 3.50
CA GLY A 134 -7.42 -2.21 3.44
C GLY A 134 -7.31 -3.58 2.73
N ARG A 135 -6.47 -3.67 1.68
CA ARG A 135 -6.18 -4.95 1.01
C ARG A 135 -5.39 -5.90 1.90
N PHE A 136 -4.35 -5.44 2.60
CA PHE A 136 -3.59 -6.26 3.54
C PHE A 136 -4.50 -6.87 4.60
N LYS A 137 -5.38 -6.07 5.21
CA LYS A 137 -6.39 -6.57 6.15
C LYS A 137 -7.27 -7.66 5.55
N GLY A 138 -7.70 -7.48 4.31
CA GLY A 138 -8.51 -8.47 3.60
C GLY A 138 -7.75 -9.78 3.37
N CYS A 139 -6.50 -9.71 2.93
CA CYS A 139 -5.65 -10.88 2.72
C CYS A 139 -5.40 -11.64 4.04
N MET A 140 -5.02 -10.94 5.12
CA MET A 140 -4.80 -11.56 6.43
C MET A 140 -6.06 -12.24 6.96
N LYS A 141 -7.24 -11.62 6.81
CA LYS A 141 -8.51 -12.24 7.19
C LYS A 141 -8.82 -13.51 6.37
N ASN A 142 -8.48 -13.52 5.08
CA ASN A 142 -8.68 -14.69 4.23
C ASN A 142 -7.89 -15.91 4.70
N ILE A 143 -6.72 -15.70 5.30
CA ILE A 143 -5.88 -16.76 5.90
C ILE A 143 -6.15 -16.94 7.40
N ARG A 144 -7.24 -16.34 7.93
CA ARG A 144 -7.63 -16.39 9.34
C ARG A 144 -6.57 -15.86 10.31
N ALA A 145 -5.80 -14.87 9.88
CA ALA A 145 -4.86 -14.13 10.72
C ALA A 145 -5.54 -12.87 11.28
N THR A 146 -5.08 -12.41 12.45
CA THR A 146 -5.46 -11.12 13.01
C THR A 146 -4.70 -10.00 12.28
N PRO A 147 -5.40 -9.08 11.59
CA PRO A 147 -4.72 -8.01 10.86
C PRO A 147 -4.09 -6.98 11.78
N TYR A 148 -2.96 -6.43 11.38
CA TYR A 148 -2.42 -5.22 12.00
C TYR A 148 -3.36 -4.02 11.81
N LYS A 149 -3.17 -2.99 12.62
CA LYS A 149 -3.90 -1.72 12.51
C LYS A 149 -3.47 -0.97 11.23
N GLU A 150 -4.43 -0.39 10.53
CA GLU A 150 -4.13 0.52 9.41
C GLU A 150 -3.24 1.67 9.90
N GLY A 151 -2.17 1.96 9.19
CA GLY A 151 -1.19 2.98 9.56
C GLY A 151 -0.20 2.53 10.64
N SER A 152 -0.23 1.28 11.09
CA SER A 152 0.78 0.75 12.01
C SER A 152 2.16 0.66 11.33
N GLU A 153 3.20 0.49 12.12
CA GLU A 153 4.57 0.36 11.63
C GLU A 153 4.72 -0.86 10.73
N GLU A 154 4.12 -1.98 11.12
CA GLU A 154 4.13 -3.23 10.36
C GLU A 154 3.51 -3.07 8.97
N PHE A 155 2.34 -2.44 8.89
CA PHE A 155 1.69 -2.24 7.59
C PHE A 155 2.40 -1.21 6.72
N ARG A 156 3.04 -0.19 7.31
CA ARG A 156 3.87 0.75 6.54
C ARG A 156 5.16 0.10 6.04
N ALA A 157 5.79 -0.75 6.86
CA ALA A 157 6.95 -1.54 6.47
C ALA A 157 6.60 -2.53 5.34
N LEU A 158 5.49 -3.26 5.48
CA LEU A 158 4.99 -4.14 4.44
C LEU A 158 4.65 -3.37 3.15
N GLU A 159 4.03 -2.18 3.24
CA GLU A 159 3.77 -1.31 2.08
C GLU A 159 5.07 -0.91 1.39
N LEU A 160 6.12 -0.54 2.15
CA LEU A 160 7.43 -0.21 1.58
C LEU A 160 8.00 -1.39 0.79
N TYR A 161 7.98 -2.59 1.38
CA TYR A 161 8.50 -3.79 0.72
C TYR A 161 7.75 -4.10 -0.58
N VAL A 162 6.42 -4.18 -0.54
CA VAL A 162 5.64 -4.51 -1.75
C VAL A 162 5.63 -3.39 -2.79
N ALA A 163 5.82 -2.12 -2.38
CA ALA A 163 5.99 -1.01 -3.31
C ALA A 163 7.30 -1.12 -4.08
N SER A 164 8.40 -1.47 -3.40
CA SER A 164 9.71 -1.64 -4.02
C SER A 164 9.74 -2.79 -5.04
N ARG A 165 8.95 -3.84 -4.83
CA ARG A 165 8.78 -4.94 -5.80
C ARG A 165 8.18 -4.46 -7.12
N GLY A 166 7.53 -3.31 -7.11
CA GLY A 166 7.00 -2.65 -8.30
C GLY A 166 7.93 -1.60 -8.92
N ASN A 167 9.17 -1.45 -8.45
CA ASN A 167 10.11 -0.48 -9.02
C ASN A 167 10.31 -0.71 -10.52
N GLY A 168 10.27 0.36 -11.29
CA GLY A 168 10.31 0.33 -12.75
C GLY A 168 8.94 0.15 -13.43
N LEU A 169 7.92 -0.39 -12.75
CA LEU A 169 6.57 -0.49 -13.28
C LEU A 169 5.88 0.88 -13.29
N SER A 170 5.09 1.14 -14.31
CA SER A 170 4.29 2.36 -14.39
C SER A 170 3.25 2.43 -13.26
N VAL A 171 3.04 3.61 -12.69
CA VAL A 171 1.89 3.89 -11.84
C VAL A 171 0.62 3.74 -12.67
N GLU A 172 -0.24 2.80 -12.29
CA GLU A 172 -1.53 2.53 -12.94
C GLU A 172 -2.72 3.07 -12.14
N SER A 173 -2.45 3.58 -10.95
CA SER A 173 -3.49 4.07 -10.04
C SER A 173 -4.15 5.36 -10.55
N PRO A 174 -5.48 5.51 -10.36
CA PRO A 174 -6.40 4.50 -9.86
C PRO A 174 -6.65 3.40 -10.90
N SER A 175 -6.58 2.14 -10.47
CA SER A 175 -6.84 0.97 -11.30
C SER A 175 -8.20 0.33 -10.99
N VAL A 176 -8.57 -0.70 -11.76
CA VAL A 176 -9.79 -1.50 -11.51
C VAL A 176 -9.39 -2.97 -11.33
N ARG A 177 -10.00 -3.64 -10.36
CA ARG A 177 -9.80 -5.07 -10.05
C ARG A 177 -11.14 -5.72 -9.70
N ASN A 178 -11.21 -7.04 -9.82
CA ASN A 178 -12.36 -7.83 -9.34
C ASN A 178 -12.51 -7.81 -7.82
#